data_6544bf1af3599f7602da1f6f2e85ed37
#
_entry.id   6544bf1af3599f7602da1f6f2e85ed37
#
_cell.length_a   1.000
_cell.length_b   1.000
_cell.length_c   1.000
_cell.angle_alpha   90.00
_cell.angle_beta   90.00
_cell.angle_gamma   90.00
#
_symmetry.space_group_name_H-M   'P 1'
#
loop_
_entity.id
_entity.type
_entity.pdbx_description
1 polymer ?
#
loop_
_entity_poly.entity_id
_entity_poly.type
_entity_poly.pdbx_seq_one_letter_code
_entity_poly.pdbx_strand_id
1 'polypeptide(L)'
;MDKKILITGSTGFVGSNIIRSLLKKNVHIYDVLRSKNKNKIKIKKLRRNKNYSPIFYNKFYELQKKLKRIKIDIIINCATFYTKKNDIKNIEKLVQTNIIFCSVVLEILKNKIKKFINFGSMMEYSKGNRFSPENFYAVTKYSFQKVEEFYKLDNKNIKFYDLKLYETYGDNDQRKKIIPTIIKNYLLNKNIKIVSRNLEMNFVHIDSLTNVIEMIIFRKIKEGEYCIKNKKFIKIQKLINSLNKKLLKKIKVKYLSSYKIINSGKKLKNFPNFNDKKNLEEFLLKKINK
;
A
#
# COMPACT_ATOMS: atom_id res chain seq x y z
N MET A 1 -20.61 -11.35 -16.30
CA MET A 1 -20.08 -10.00 -16.69
C MET A 1 -18.78 -9.73 -15.96
N ASP A 2 -17.77 -9.26 -16.69
CA ASP A 2 -16.47 -8.93 -16.14
C ASP A 2 -16.56 -7.72 -15.21
N LYS A 3 -15.98 -7.82 -14.02
CA LYS A 3 -15.94 -6.69 -13.08
C LYS A 3 -15.07 -5.57 -13.63
N LYS A 4 -15.57 -4.35 -13.63
CA LYS A 4 -14.86 -3.14 -14.05
C LYS A 4 -14.25 -2.44 -12.84
N ILE A 5 -12.93 -2.47 -12.75
CA ILE A 5 -12.19 -2.01 -11.58
C ILE A 5 -11.37 -0.77 -11.94
N LEU A 6 -11.56 0.30 -11.21
CA LEU A 6 -10.69 1.46 -11.30
C LEU A 6 -9.59 1.37 -10.26
N ILE A 7 -8.35 1.56 -10.69
CA ILE A 7 -7.17 1.57 -9.80
C ILE A 7 -6.49 2.92 -9.89
N THR A 8 -6.10 3.46 -8.74
CA THR A 8 -5.21 4.62 -8.63
C THR A 8 -3.85 4.20 -8.10
N GLY A 9 -2.80 4.96 -8.39
CA GLY A 9 -1.46 4.69 -7.83
C GLY A 9 -0.76 3.45 -8.37
N SER A 10 -1.07 3.01 -9.57
CA SER A 10 -0.48 1.85 -10.27
C SER A 10 1.02 1.91 -10.49
N THR A 11 1.60 3.12 -10.52
CA THR A 11 3.06 3.29 -10.65
C THR A 11 3.81 2.96 -9.36
N GLY A 12 3.12 2.85 -8.22
CA GLY A 12 3.66 2.47 -6.93
C GLY A 12 3.81 0.96 -6.77
N PHE A 13 4.45 0.54 -5.66
CA PHE A 13 4.72 -0.87 -5.36
C PHE A 13 3.41 -1.67 -5.18
N VAL A 14 2.49 -1.22 -4.33
CA VAL A 14 1.24 -1.92 -4.05
C VAL A 14 0.35 -1.97 -5.29
N GLY A 15 0.01 -0.82 -5.87
CA GLY A 15 -0.91 -0.74 -7.02
C GLY A 15 -0.43 -1.53 -8.23
N SER A 16 0.89 -1.54 -8.48
CA SER A 16 1.44 -2.31 -9.60
C SER A 16 1.36 -3.83 -9.41
N ASN A 17 1.47 -4.32 -8.20
CA ASN A 17 1.35 -5.74 -7.92
C ASN A 17 -0.12 -6.17 -7.97
N ILE A 18 -1.04 -5.33 -7.47
CA ILE A 18 -2.48 -5.57 -7.58
C ILE A 18 -2.90 -5.66 -9.05
N ILE A 19 -2.49 -4.73 -9.92
CA ILE A 19 -2.79 -4.80 -11.35
C ILE A 19 -2.27 -6.11 -11.94
N ARG A 20 -1.02 -6.49 -11.66
CA ARG A 20 -0.42 -7.73 -12.18
C ARG A 20 -1.19 -8.97 -11.75
N SER A 21 -1.69 -9.02 -10.52
CA SER A 21 -2.51 -10.13 -10.02
C SER A 21 -3.88 -10.15 -10.68
N LEU A 22 -4.57 -9.00 -10.73
CA LEU A 22 -5.92 -8.90 -11.25
C LEU A 22 -6.00 -9.12 -12.76
N LEU A 23 -4.99 -8.75 -13.55
CA LEU A 23 -4.95 -9.02 -15.01
C LEU A 23 -4.88 -10.52 -15.34
N LYS A 24 -4.65 -11.39 -14.38
CA LYS A 24 -4.76 -12.85 -14.50
C LYS A 24 -6.18 -13.36 -14.23
N LYS A 25 -7.11 -12.48 -13.90
CA LYS A 25 -8.50 -12.78 -13.56
C LYS A 25 -9.43 -12.20 -14.62
N ASN A 26 -10.68 -12.61 -14.58
CA ASN A 26 -11.72 -12.08 -15.46
C ASN A 26 -12.23 -10.72 -14.97
N VAL A 27 -11.45 -9.66 -15.20
CA VAL A 27 -11.75 -8.28 -14.83
C VAL A 27 -11.20 -7.32 -15.88
N HIS A 28 -11.83 -6.15 -16.04
CA HIS A 28 -11.29 -5.05 -16.82
C HIS A 28 -10.76 -3.95 -15.89
N ILE A 29 -9.52 -3.51 -16.07
CA ILE A 29 -8.85 -2.52 -15.23
C ILE A 29 -8.78 -1.18 -15.93
N TYR A 30 -9.34 -0.17 -15.31
CA TYR A 30 -9.14 1.24 -15.62
C TYR A 30 -8.10 1.82 -14.66
N ASP A 31 -7.00 2.36 -15.19
CA ASP A 31 -5.88 2.86 -14.41
C ASP A 31 -5.77 4.38 -14.53
N VAL A 32 -6.02 5.09 -13.43
CA VAL A 32 -5.97 6.56 -13.40
C VAL A 32 -4.55 7.05 -13.22
N LEU A 33 -4.05 7.77 -14.21
CA LEU A 33 -2.67 8.20 -14.33
C LEU A 33 -2.54 9.69 -14.67
N ARG A 34 -1.60 10.40 -14.03
CA ARG A 34 -1.20 11.72 -14.51
C ARG A 34 -0.54 11.59 -15.90
N SER A 35 -0.83 12.51 -16.82
CA SER A 35 -0.34 12.46 -18.23
C SER A 35 1.17 12.30 -18.33
N LYS A 36 1.96 12.86 -17.41
CA LYS A 36 3.42 12.67 -17.34
C LYS A 36 3.87 11.20 -17.20
N ASN A 37 2.98 10.28 -16.82
CA ASN A 37 3.29 8.85 -16.72
C ASN A 37 3.05 8.07 -18.02
N LYS A 38 2.51 8.68 -19.06
CA LYS A 38 2.14 8.04 -20.34
C LYS A 38 3.28 7.23 -20.96
N ASN A 39 4.48 7.78 -20.91
CA ASN A 39 5.67 7.19 -21.55
C ASN A 39 6.45 6.19 -20.67
N LYS A 40 6.02 5.93 -19.43
CA LYS A 40 6.70 4.93 -18.58
C LYS A 40 6.62 3.54 -19.23
N ILE A 41 7.77 2.86 -19.34
CA ILE A 41 7.90 1.52 -19.95
C ILE A 41 6.87 0.55 -19.38
N LYS A 42 6.68 0.56 -18.05
CA LYS A 42 5.71 -0.28 -17.36
C LYS A 42 4.28 -0.06 -17.88
N ILE A 43 3.86 1.20 -18.10
CA ILE A 43 2.53 1.53 -18.59
C ILE A 43 2.40 1.11 -20.07
N LYS A 44 3.44 1.33 -20.89
CA LYS A 44 3.48 0.87 -22.28
C LYS A 44 3.30 -0.66 -22.36
N LYS A 45 3.95 -1.44 -21.47
CA LYS A 45 3.78 -2.91 -21.42
C LYS A 45 2.35 -3.32 -21.04
N LEU A 46 1.75 -2.65 -20.03
CA LEU A 46 0.38 -2.95 -19.60
C LEU A 46 -0.66 -2.66 -20.68
N ARG A 47 -0.48 -1.63 -21.50
CA ARG A 47 -1.39 -1.29 -22.61
C ARG A 47 -1.53 -2.38 -23.68
N ARG A 48 -0.62 -3.35 -23.73
CA ARG A 48 -0.73 -4.51 -24.63
C ARG A 48 -1.79 -5.52 -24.16
N ASN A 49 -2.24 -5.42 -22.91
CA ASN A 49 -3.27 -6.30 -22.38
C ASN A 49 -4.66 -5.73 -22.71
N LYS A 50 -5.53 -6.51 -23.36
CA LYS A 50 -6.89 -6.12 -23.76
C LYS A 50 -7.79 -5.72 -22.58
N ASN A 51 -7.51 -6.23 -21.40
CA ASN A 51 -8.25 -5.96 -20.17
C ASN A 51 -7.69 -4.77 -19.36
N TYR A 52 -6.85 -3.94 -19.98
CA TYR A 52 -6.24 -2.78 -19.34
C TYR A 52 -6.42 -1.49 -20.15
N SER A 53 -7.04 -0.51 -19.53
CA SER A 53 -7.31 0.81 -20.13
C SER A 53 -6.77 1.95 -19.23
N PRO A 54 -5.66 2.61 -19.60
CA PRO A 54 -5.16 3.75 -18.87
C PRO A 54 -5.99 5.00 -19.15
N ILE A 55 -6.30 5.76 -18.08
CA ILE A 55 -7.01 7.05 -18.13
C ILE A 55 -6.01 8.14 -17.73
N PHE A 56 -5.52 8.88 -18.71
CA PHE A 56 -4.59 9.97 -18.48
C PHE A 56 -5.32 11.28 -18.23
N TYR A 57 -4.83 12.09 -17.27
CA TYR A 57 -5.37 13.40 -16.96
C TYR A 57 -4.26 14.38 -16.51
N ASN A 58 -4.51 15.66 -16.70
CA ASN A 58 -3.72 16.76 -16.15
C ASN A 58 -4.53 17.53 -15.08
N LYS A 59 -5.79 17.83 -15.36
CA LYS A 59 -6.71 18.58 -14.51
C LYS A 59 -7.92 17.72 -14.10
N PHE A 60 -8.50 18.00 -12.94
CA PHE A 60 -9.62 17.21 -12.41
C PHE A 60 -10.88 17.24 -13.28
N TYR A 61 -11.18 18.35 -13.96
CA TYR A 61 -12.31 18.39 -14.87
C TYR A 61 -12.15 17.42 -16.06
N GLU A 62 -10.93 17.24 -16.58
CA GLU A 62 -10.67 16.25 -17.64
C GLU A 62 -10.91 14.82 -17.09
N LEU A 63 -10.46 14.57 -15.88
CA LEU A 63 -10.68 13.28 -15.21
C LEU A 63 -12.18 13.02 -15.03
N GLN A 64 -12.94 14.01 -14.56
CA GLN A 64 -14.38 13.92 -14.40
C GLN A 64 -15.09 13.59 -15.72
N LYS A 65 -14.78 14.33 -16.79
CA LYS A 65 -15.35 14.10 -18.13
C LYS A 65 -15.11 12.67 -18.63
N LYS A 66 -13.90 12.13 -18.40
CA LYS A 66 -13.54 10.76 -18.79
C LYS A 66 -14.24 9.71 -17.94
N LEU A 67 -14.24 9.86 -16.61
CA LEU A 67 -14.83 8.89 -15.70
C LEU A 67 -16.37 8.86 -15.75
N LYS A 68 -17.03 9.97 -16.05
CA LYS A 68 -18.49 10.00 -16.25
C LYS A 68 -18.98 9.08 -17.37
N ARG A 69 -18.14 8.80 -18.37
CA ARG A 69 -18.47 7.96 -19.54
C ARG A 69 -18.22 6.47 -19.34
N ILE A 70 -17.64 6.07 -18.21
CA ILE A 70 -17.20 4.69 -17.96
C ILE A 70 -18.01 4.09 -16.83
N LYS A 71 -18.45 2.84 -17.01
CA LYS A 71 -19.03 2.03 -15.94
C LYS A 71 -17.90 1.46 -15.08
N ILE A 72 -17.94 1.71 -13.79
CA ILE A 72 -16.99 1.20 -12.79
C ILE A 72 -17.80 0.52 -11.69
N ASP A 73 -17.38 -0.66 -11.25
CA ASP A 73 -18.02 -1.40 -10.16
C ASP A 73 -17.26 -1.23 -8.84
N ILE A 74 -15.92 -1.12 -8.92
CA ILE A 74 -15.03 -1.13 -7.75
C ILE A 74 -13.92 -0.11 -7.94
N ILE A 75 -13.60 0.64 -6.89
CA ILE A 75 -12.38 1.46 -6.82
C ILE A 75 -11.38 0.81 -5.87
N ILE A 76 -10.11 0.72 -6.30
CA ILE A 76 -8.96 0.35 -5.46
C ILE A 76 -8.03 1.57 -5.39
N ASN A 77 -8.06 2.25 -4.25
CA ASN A 77 -7.34 3.50 -4.05
C ASN A 77 -5.93 3.25 -3.49
N CYS A 78 -4.94 3.03 -4.39
CA CYS A 78 -3.53 2.87 -4.02
C CYS A 78 -2.72 4.16 -4.16
N ALA A 79 -3.33 5.26 -4.65
CA ALA A 79 -2.62 6.51 -4.79
C ALA A 79 -2.22 7.05 -3.44
N THR A 80 -0.92 7.29 -3.27
CA THR A 80 -0.38 7.89 -2.06
C THR A 80 0.96 8.56 -2.34
N PHE A 81 1.21 9.64 -1.65
CA PHE A 81 2.54 10.23 -1.50
C PHE A 81 3.00 9.99 -0.07
N TYR A 82 4.22 9.50 0.11
CA TYR A 82 4.81 9.21 1.42
C TYR A 82 6.12 9.96 1.59
N THR A 83 6.23 10.67 2.70
CA THR A 83 7.45 11.31 3.17
C THR A 83 7.42 11.46 4.68
N LYS A 84 8.61 11.50 5.33
CA LYS A 84 8.78 11.89 6.73
C LYS A 84 9.11 13.38 6.89
N LYS A 85 9.33 14.11 5.79
CA LYS A 85 9.67 15.55 5.81
C LYS A 85 8.39 16.38 5.84
N ASN A 86 8.35 17.36 6.73
CA ASN A 86 7.20 18.25 6.94
C ASN A 86 7.49 19.69 6.45
N ASP A 87 8.18 19.84 5.31
CA ASP A 87 8.32 21.14 4.63
C ASP A 87 7.06 21.46 3.80
N ILE A 88 6.86 22.74 3.46
CA ILE A 88 5.68 23.25 2.74
C ILE A 88 5.39 22.42 1.48
N LYS A 89 6.40 22.21 0.63
CA LYS A 89 6.29 21.46 -0.63
C LYS A 89 5.80 20.01 -0.42
N ASN A 90 6.25 19.37 0.67
CA ASN A 90 5.84 18.02 1.00
C ASN A 90 4.43 17.98 1.61
N ILE A 91 4.08 18.97 2.45
CA ILE A 91 2.72 19.11 3.00
C ILE A 91 1.70 19.26 1.86
N GLU A 92 1.92 20.18 0.92
CA GLU A 92 1.06 20.35 -0.26
C GLU A 92 0.88 19.03 -1.02
N LYS A 93 1.96 18.31 -1.32
CA LYS A 93 1.89 17.03 -2.03
C LYS A 93 1.16 15.94 -1.26
N LEU A 94 1.33 15.91 0.07
CA LEU A 94 0.63 14.98 0.94
C LEU A 94 -0.88 15.22 0.91
N VAL A 95 -1.31 16.46 1.11
CA VAL A 95 -2.73 16.85 1.08
C VAL A 95 -3.31 16.63 -0.32
N GLN A 96 -2.63 17.11 -1.35
CA GLN A 96 -3.08 17.01 -2.74
C GLN A 96 -3.24 15.56 -3.21
N THR A 97 -2.32 14.66 -2.80
CA THR A 97 -2.36 13.26 -3.26
C THR A 97 -3.24 12.40 -2.37
N ASN A 98 -3.10 12.52 -1.03
CA ASN A 98 -3.70 11.57 -0.11
C ASN A 98 -5.12 11.94 0.30
N ILE A 99 -5.51 13.22 0.15
CA ILE A 99 -6.85 13.70 0.51
C ILE A 99 -7.58 14.18 -0.76
N ILE A 100 -7.14 15.26 -1.40
CA ILE A 100 -7.90 15.93 -2.47
C ILE A 100 -8.13 14.97 -3.65
N PHE A 101 -7.07 14.38 -4.20
CA PHE A 101 -7.19 13.49 -5.35
C PHE A 101 -8.12 12.30 -5.06
N CYS A 102 -7.97 11.68 -3.89
CA CYS A 102 -8.78 10.52 -3.51
C CYS A 102 -10.26 10.90 -3.33
N SER A 103 -10.53 12.07 -2.72
CA SER A 103 -11.90 12.61 -2.55
C SER A 103 -12.56 12.93 -3.89
N VAL A 104 -11.82 13.54 -4.82
CA VAL A 104 -12.32 13.86 -6.18
C VAL A 104 -12.70 12.60 -6.93
N VAL A 105 -11.85 11.55 -6.89
CA VAL A 105 -12.16 10.28 -7.56
C VAL A 105 -13.40 9.62 -6.97
N LEU A 106 -13.54 9.63 -5.64
CA LEU A 106 -14.70 9.07 -4.95
C LEU A 106 -15.96 9.86 -5.28
N GLU A 107 -15.93 11.21 -5.24
CA GLU A 107 -17.05 12.06 -5.58
C GLU A 107 -17.56 11.82 -7.01
N ILE A 108 -16.66 11.74 -8.00
CA ILE A 108 -17.03 11.51 -9.39
C ILE A 108 -17.79 10.19 -9.57
N LEU A 109 -17.47 9.17 -8.77
CA LEU A 109 -17.92 7.79 -8.99
C LEU A 109 -18.88 7.28 -7.91
N LYS A 110 -19.20 8.05 -6.87
CA LYS A 110 -20.00 7.60 -5.72
C LYS A 110 -21.33 6.94 -6.09
N ASN A 111 -21.99 7.41 -7.16
CA ASN A 111 -23.28 6.85 -7.60
C ASN A 111 -23.16 5.66 -8.57
N LYS A 112 -21.94 5.21 -8.88
CA LYS A 112 -21.69 4.13 -9.86
C LYS A 112 -21.07 2.90 -9.25
N ILE A 113 -20.31 3.04 -8.16
CA ILE A 113 -19.52 1.97 -7.57
C ILE A 113 -20.29 1.22 -6.48
N LYS A 114 -19.92 -0.05 -6.31
CA LYS A 114 -20.43 -0.92 -5.25
C LYS A 114 -19.44 -1.16 -4.12
N LYS A 115 -18.14 -0.98 -4.39
CA LYS A 115 -17.07 -1.18 -3.41
C LYS A 115 -15.98 -0.12 -3.58
N PHE A 116 -15.51 0.38 -2.45
CA PHE A 116 -14.34 1.26 -2.34
C PHE A 116 -13.33 0.61 -1.41
N ILE A 117 -12.13 0.33 -1.91
CA ILE A 117 -11.03 -0.30 -1.16
C ILE A 117 -9.93 0.73 -1.00
N ASN A 118 -9.66 1.14 0.23
CA ASN A 118 -8.62 2.09 0.58
C ASN A 118 -7.49 1.44 1.37
N PHE A 119 -6.29 2.00 1.27
CA PHE A 119 -5.15 1.59 2.07
C PHE A 119 -4.81 2.69 3.08
N GLY A 120 -5.09 2.42 4.35
CA GLY A 120 -4.62 3.17 5.49
C GLY A 120 -3.22 2.71 5.93
N SER A 121 -2.77 3.20 7.08
CA SER A 121 -1.46 2.88 7.63
C SER A 121 -1.52 2.66 9.14
N MET A 122 -0.78 1.70 9.66
CA MET A 122 -0.62 1.54 11.10
C MET A 122 0.13 2.70 11.77
N MET A 123 0.80 3.56 10.98
CA MET A 123 1.39 4.82 11.47
C MET A 123 0.35 5.81 12.01
N GLU A 124 -0.94 5.63 11.70
CA GLU A 124 -2.06 6.40 12.24
C GLU A 124 -2.25 6.15 13.76
N TYR A 125 -1.75 5.02 14.26
CA TYR A 125 -1.93 4.51 15.62
C TYR A 125 -0.61 4.14 16.30
N SER A 126 0.42 4.96 16.18
CA SER A 126 1.79 4.65 16.62
C SER A 126 1.96 4.43 18.13
N LYS A 127 1.08 5.03 18.96
CA LYS A 127 1.14 4.97 20.43
C LYS A 127 -0.04 4.20 21.05
N GLY A 128 -0.73 3.34 20.30
CA GLY A 128 -1.79 2.51 20.86
C GLY A 128 -3.16 2.63 20.16
N ASN A 129 -4.25 2.58 20.95
CA ASN A 129 -5.61 2.39 20.42
C ASN A 129 -6.28 3.69 19.94
N ARG A 130 -5.74 4.87 20.27
CA ARG A 130 -6.26 6.17 19.83
C ARG A 130 -5.44 6.68 18.67
N PHE A 131 -6.03 7.58 17.89
CA PHE A 131 -5.31 8.31 16.86
C PHE A 131 -4.08 8.98 17.46
N SER A 132 -2.91 8.55 17.01
CA SER A 132 -1.61 9.02 17.47
C SER A 132 -0.62 8.92 16.30
N PRO A 133 -0.71 9.85 15.35
CA PRO A 133 0.02 9.76 14.08
C PRO A 133 1.54 9.86 14.30
N GLU A 134 2.29 9.00 13.63
CA GLU A 134 3.76 9.03 13.67
C GLU A 134 4.32 10.27 12.94
N ASN A 135 3.62 10.75 11.92
CA ASN A 135 4.04 11.84 11.05
C ASN A 135 2.85 12.43 10.29
N PHE A 136 3.07 13.53 9.56
CA PHE A 136 2.01 14.20 8.81
C PHE A 136 1.40 13.32 7.69
N TYR A 137 2.16 12.39 7.13
CA TYR A 137 1.59 11.38 6.22
C TYR A 137 0.46 10.57 6.89
N ALA A 138 0.68 10.12 8.12
CA ALA A 138 -0.33 9.38 8.88
C ALA A 138 -1.58 10.23 9.16
N VAL A 139 -1.40 11.53 9.42
CA VAL A 139 -2.51 12.49 9.53
C VAL A 139 -3.33 12.50 8.25
N THR A 140 -2.69 12.64 7.08
CA THR A 140 -3.44 12.69 5.80
C THR A 140 -4.18 11.40 5.49
N LYS A 141 -3.63 10.24 5.89
CA LYS A 141 -4.32 8.95 5.72
C LYS A 141 -5.56 8.85 6.59
N TYR A 142 -5.47 9.25 7.84
CA TYR A 142 -6.60 9.30 8.76
C TYR A 142 -7.65 10.33 8.33
N SER A 143 -7.22 11.51 7.85
CA SER A 143 -8.14 12.53 7.33
C SER A 143 -8.98 12.01 6.16
N PHE A 144 -8.37 11.25 5.24
CA PHE A 144 -9.12 10.65 4.14
C PHE A 144 -10.09 9.58 4.64
N GLN A 145 -9.77 8.81 5.69
CA GLN A 145 -10.72 7.90 6.33
C GLN A 145 -11.96 8.65 6.84
N LYS A 146 -11.82 9.89 7.35
CA LYS A 146 -12.98 10.71 7.75
C LYS A 146 -13.81 11.15 6.55
N VAL A 147 -13.19 11.40 5.41
CA VAL A 147 -13.92 11.62 4.15
C VAL A 147 -14.71 10.35 3.77
N GLU A 148 -14.14 9.15 3.90
CA GLU A 148 -14.87 7.90 3.65
C GLU A 148 -16.06 7.71 4.59
N GLU A 149 -15.92 8.08 5.87
CA GLU A 149 -17.03 8.03 6.84
C GLU A 149 -18.19 8.94 6.43
N PHE A 150 -17.91 10.15 5.93
CA PHE A 150 -18.92 11.02 5.35
C PHE A 150 -19.66 10.34 4.18
N TYR A 151 -18.94 9.76 3.22
CA TYR A 151 -19.56 9.06 2.09
C TYR A 151 -20.33 7.79 2.49
N LYS A 152 -19.99 7.14 3.59
CA LYS A 152 -20.79 6.02 4.13
C LYS A 152 -22.15 6.46 4.63
N LEU A 153 -22.25 7.68 5.17
CA LEU A 153 -23.51 8.26 5.61
C LEU A 153 -24.35 8.71 4.42
N ASP A 154 -23.71 9.37 3.44
CA ASP A 154 -24.35 9.93 2.24
C ASP A 154 -24.78 8.83 1.23
N ASN A 155 -24.06 7.70 1.14
CA ASN A 155 -24.32 6.64 0.16
C ASN A 155 -24.21 5.24 0.74
N LYS A 156 -25.34 4.68 1.19
CA LYS A 156 -25.45 3.33 1.78
C LYS A 156 -25.20 2.18 0.79
N ASN A 157 -25.15 2.45 -0.50
CA ASN A 157 -24.94 1.43 -1.54
C ASN A 157 -23.47 1.05 -1.74
N ILE A 158 -22.53 1.87 -1.22
CA ILE A 158 -21.11 1.63 -1.36
C ILE A 158 -20.59 0.88 -0.13
N LYS A 159 -19.96 -0.27 -0.34
CA LYS A 159 -19.23 -0.99 0.70
C LYS A 159 -17.79 -0.48 0.78
N PHE A 160 -17.41 0.04 1.94
CA PHE A 160 -16.06 0.59 2.19
C PHE A 160 -15.18 -0.41 2.93
N TYR A 161 -13.96 -0.56 2.44
CA TYR A 161 -12.92 -1.41 3.04
C TYR A 161 -11.68 -0.57 3.26
N ASP A 162 -11.38 -0.23 4.51
CA ASP A 162 -10.15 0.49 4.88
C ASP A 162 -9.13 -0.51 5.45
N LEU A 163 -8.04 -0.71 4.72
CA LEU A 163 -7.02 -1.71 5.02
C LEU A 163 -5.79 -1.04 5.62
N LYS A 164 -5.62 -1.14 6.94
CA LYS A 164 -4.45 -0.61 7.64
C LYS A 164 -3.26 -1.54 7.43
N LEU A 165 -2.26 -1.02 6.74
CA LEU A 165 -1.06 -1.77 6.40
C LEU A 165 0.07 -1.52 7.39
N TYR A 166 0.75 -2.60 7.75
CA TYR A 166 2.12 -2.60 8.26
C TYR A 166 3.13 -2.53 7.10
N GLU A 167 4.37 -2.95 7.33
CA GLU A 167 5.38 -2.96 6.27
C GLU A 167 5.09 -4.06 5.25
N THR A 168 4.93 -3.67 3.99
CA THR A 168 4.82 -4.62 2.87
C THR A 168 6.16 -4.81 2.19
N TYR A 169 6.44 -6.03 1.70
CA TYR A 169 7.65 -6.37 0.97
C TYR A 169 7.36 -7.34 -0.20
N GLY A 170 8.30 -7.49 -1.10
CA GLY A 170 8.20 -8.42 -2.22
C GLY A 170 9.12 -8.08 -3.38
N ASP A 171 8.93 -8.78 -4.49
CA ASP A 171 9.76 -8.60 -5.67
C ASP A 171 9.61 -7.20 -6.29
N ASN A 172 10.73 -6.67 -6.79
CA ASN A 172 10.82 -5.36 -7.44
C ASN A 172 10.42 -4.17 -6.55
N ASP A 173 10.54 -4.30 -5.22
CA ASP A 173 10.34 -3.20 -4.30
C ASP A 173 11.54 -2.25 -4.33
N GLN A 174 11.36 -1.07 -4.93
CA GLN A 174 12.39 -0.03 -5.04
C GLN A 174 12.22 1.09 -4.01
N ARG A 175 11.31 0.93 -3.04
CA ARG A 175 11.06 1.93 -2.02
C ARG A 175 12.24 2.01 -1.03
N LYS A 176 12.41 3.17 -0.42
CA LYS A 176 13.36 3.36 0.69
C LYS A 176 12.80 2.80 2.00
N LYS A 177 12.53 1.49 2.02
CA LYS A 177 12.00 0.73 3.16
C LYS A 177 13.06 -0.25 3.67
N ILE A 178 12.86 -0.79 4.88
CA ILE A 178 13.88 -1.60 5.55
C ILE A 178 14.32 -2.82 4.73
N ILE A 179 13.37 -3.58 4.17
CA ILE A 179 13.69 -4.82 3.41
C ILE A 179 14.48 -4.51 2.12
N PRO A 180 14.03 -3.61 1.21
CA PRO A 180 14.84 -3.21 0.07
C PRO A 180 16.21 -2.62 0.47
N THR A 181 16.28 -1.91 1.61
CA THR A 181 17.53 -1.32 2.10
C THR A 181 18.50 -2.41 2.56
N ILE A 182 18.03 -3.44 3.27
CA ILE A 182 18.86 -4.60 3.66
C ILE A 182 19.47 -5.25 2.43
N ILE A 183 18.65 -5.59 1.43
CA ILE A 183 19.12 -6.23 0.19
C ILE A 183 20.14 -5.36 -0.52
N LYS A 184 19.78 -4.10 -0.79
CA LYS A 184 20.65 -3.15 -1.51
C LYS A 184 21.98 -2.94 -0.81
N ASN A 185 21.98 -2.68 0.49
CA ASN A 185 23.19 -2.35 1.21
C ASN A 185 24.11 -3.56 1.41
N TYR A 186 23.53 -4.76 1.58
CA TYR A 186 24.31 -5.99 1.56
C TYR A 186 25.06 -6.19 0.25
N LEU A 187 24.35 -6.08 -0.90
CA LEU A 187 24.96 -6.22 -2.22
C LEU A 187 26.03 -5.17 -2.50
N LEU A 188 25.87 -3.95 -1.95
CA LEU A 188 26.86 -2.86 -2.07
C LEU A 188 27.91 -2.87 -0.94
N ASN A 189 27.92 -3.85 -0.06
CA ASN A 189 28.81 -3.93 1.11
C ASN A 189 28.77 -2.69 2.01
N LYS A 190 27.60 -2.04 2.13
CA LYS A 190 27.39 -0.81 2.90
C LYS A 190 26.70 -1.07 4.24
N ASN A 191 26.94 -0.18 5.21
CA ASN A 191 26.25 -0.22 6.50
C ASN A 191 24.75 0.09 6.36
N ILE A 192 23.92 -0.63 7.14
CA ILE A 192 22.50 -0.35 7.27
C ILE A 192 22.29 0.43 8.56
N LYS A 193 21.63 1.59 8.47
CA LYS A 193 21.25 2.37 9.66
C LYS A 193 19.87 1.90 10.13
N ILE A 194 19.77 1.43 11.36
CA ILE A 194 18.53 1.01 12.00
C ILE A 194 18.28 1.91 13.21
N VAL A 195 17.06 2.44 13.34
CA VAL A 195 16.73 3.43 14.37
C VAL A 195 16.90 2.89 15.79
N SER A 196 16.63 1.61 16.03
CA SER A 196 16.81 1.00 17.34
C SER A 196 17.20 -0.48 17.24
N ARG A 197 18.04 -0.94 18.19
CA ARG A 197 18.35 -2.35 18.38
C ARG A 197 17.11 -3.18 18.73
N ASN A 198 16.17 -2.58 19.42
CA ASN A 198 14.93 -3.23 19.87
C ASN A 198 13.74 -3.03 18.94
N LEU A 199 14.00 -2.65 17.67
CA LEU A 199 12.94 -2.45 16.67
C LEU A 199 12.25 -3.77 16.34
N GLU A 200 10.93 -3.80 16.57
CA GLU A 200 10.05 -4.88 16.14
C GLU A 200 9.10 -4.38 15.07
N MET A 201 8.92 -5.17 14.02
CA MET A 201 8.08 -4.80 12.87
C MET A 201 7.23 -5.98 12.40
N ASN A 202 6.09 -5.67 11.83
CA ASN A 202 5.25 -6.64 11.17
C ASN A 202 5.43 -6.50 9.65
N PHE A 203 5.64 -7.61 8.97
CA PHE A 203 5.89 -7.66 7.54
C PHE A 203 4.85 -8.52 6.84
N VAL A 204 4.33 -8.02 5.73
CA VAL A 204 3.35 -8.72 4.90
C VAL A 204 3.88 -8.81 3.47
N HIS A 205 3.94 -10.01 2.93
CA HIS A 205 4.33 -10.18 1.52
C HIS A 205 3.27 -9.62 0.59
N ILE A 206 3.69 -8.98 -0.50
CA ILE A 206 2.77 -8.32 -1.43
C ILE A 206 1.77 -9.28 -2.06
N ASP A 207 2.13 -10.54 -2.30
CA ASP A 207 1.20 -11.54 -2.83
C ASP A 207 0.06 -11.84 -1.83
N SER A 208 0.36 -11.85 -0.54
CA SER A 208 -0.67 -12.05 0.50
C SER A 208 -1.63 -10.87 0.59
N LEU A 209 -1.12 -9.64 0.39
CA LEU A 209 -1.96 -8.46 0.25
C LEU A 209 -2.83 -8.52 -1.01
N THR A 210 -2.28 -8.94 -2.16
CA THR A 210 -3.08 -9.08 -3.39
C THR A 210 -4.19 -10.12 -3.24
N ASN A 211 -3.96 -11.21 -2.51
CA ASN A 211 -4.99 -12.21 -2.19
C ASN A 211 -6.12 -11.61 -1.35
N VAL A 212 -5.82 -10.72 -0.38
CA VAL A 212 -6.84 -9.97 0.38
C VAL A 212 -7.74 -9.16 -0.57
N ILE A 213 -7.13 -8.45 -1.52
CA ILE A 213 -7.88 -7.67 -2.51
C ILE A 213 -8.77 -8.57 -3.37
N GLU A 214 -8.25 -9.71 -3.83
CA GLU A 214 -9.05 -10.70 -4.57
C GLU A 214 -10.22 -11.23 -3.72
N MET A 215 -10.00 -11.51 -2.44
CA MET A 215 -11.10 -11.93 -1.53
C MET A 215 -12.18 -10.86 -1.41
N ILE A 216 -11.82 -9.58 -1.27
CA ILE A 216 -12.80 -8.48 -1.22
C ILE A 216 -13.56 -8.36 -2.53
N ILE A 217 -12.89 -8.54 -3.68
CA ILE A 217 -13.51 -8.42 -5.00
C ILE A 217 -14.48 -9.57 -5.27
N PHE A 218 -14.06 -10.82 -5.01
CA PHE A 218 -14.75 -12.01 -5.49
C PHE A 218 -15.55 -12.76 -4.43
N ARG A 219 -15.35 -12.48 -3.13
CA ARG A 219 -16.04 -13.14 -2.04
C ARG A 219 -16.94 -12.18 -1.26
N LYS A 220 -17.80 -12.71 -0.40
CA LYS A 220 -18.64 -11.95 0.54
C LYS A 220 -17.80 -11.63 1.80
N ILE A 221 -17.03 -10.56 1.76
CA ILE A 221 -16.34 -10.00 2.94
C ILE A 221 -17.20 -8.89 3.51
N LYS A 222 -17.38 -8.85 4.83
CA LYS A 222 -18.05 -7.74 5.50
C LYS A 222 -17.22 -6.46 5.31
N GLU A 223 -17.89 -5.37 5.02
CA GLU A 223 -17.23 -4.07 4.95
C GLU A 223 -16.69 -3.61 6.32
N GLY A 224 -15.72 -2.72 6.32
CA GLY A 224 -15.16 -2.16 7.54
C GLY A 224 -13.66 -1.89 7.49
N GLU A 225 -13.13 -1.54 8.65
CA GLU A 225 -11.70 -1.28 8.87
C GLU A 225 -11.03 -2.59 9.31
N TYR A 226 -9.94 -2.95 8.63
CA TYR A 226 -9.19 -4.17 8.90
C TYR A 226 -7.69 -3.90 8.98
N CYS A 227 -7.02 -4.60 9.87
CA CYS A 227 -5.58 -4.66 9.91
C CYS A 227 -5.07 -5.83 9.07
N ILE A 228 -4.07 -5.58 8.23
CA ILE A 228 -3.39 -6.62 7.47
C ILE A 228 -2.02 -6.85 8.12
N LYS A 229 -1.95 -7.88 8.96
CA LYS A 229 -0.73 -8.19 9.72
C LYS A 229 -0.55 -9.69 9.96
N ASN A 230 0.68 -10.11 10.08
CA ASN A 230 1.04 -11.43 10.56
C ASN A 230 0.80 -11.57 12.07
N LYS A 231 0.65 -12.81 12.54
CA LYS A 231 0.47 -13.10 13.97
C LYS A 231 1.65 -12.63 14.82
N LYS A 232 2.87 -12.72 14.29
CA LYS A 232 4.11 -12.39 15.02
C LYS A 232 4.78 -11.14 14.45
N PHE A 233 5.29 -10.29 15.35
CA PHE A 233 6.22 -9.23 15.02
C PHE A 233 7.64 -9.81 14.96
N ILE A 234 8.47 -9.27 14.08
CA ILE A 234 9.84 -9.69 13.89
C ILE A 234 10.79 -8.67 14.51
N LYS A 235 11.60 -9.10 15.45
CA LYS A 235 12.70 -8.30 16.00
C LYS A 235 13.81 -8.22 14.94
N ILE A 236 14.09 -7.01 14.44
CA ILE A 236 15.02 -6.83 13.30
C ILE A 236 16.41 -7.34 13.61
N GLN A 237 16.88 -7.15 14.85
CA GLN A 237 18.18 -7.68 15.25
C GLN A 237 18.23 -9.23 15.19
N LYS A 238 17.16 -9.92 15.62
CA LYS A 238 17.09 -11.38 15.53
C LYS A 238 17.11 -11.86 14.09
N LEU A 239 16.37 -11.18 13.21
CA LEU A 239 16.36 -11.47 11.76
C LEU A 239 17.76 -11.33 11.16
N ILE A 240 18.45 -10.22 11.44
CA ILE A 240 19.81 -9.99 10.93
C ILE A 240 20.80 -11.02 11.48
N ASN A 241 20.71 -11.37 12.76
CA ASN A 241 21.58 -12.40 13.35
C ASN A 241 21.36 -13.77 12.68
N SER A 242 20.10 -14.13 12.40
CA SER A 242 19.77 -15.37 11.68
C SER A 242 20.31 -15.37 10.26
N LEU A 243 20.15 -14.27 9.53
CA LEU A 243 20.71 -14.12 8.18
C LEU A 243 22.24 -14.22 8.19
N ASN A 244 22.91 -13.57 9.15
CA ASN A 244 24.38 -13.58 9.25
C ASN A 244 24.98 -14.95 9.55
N LYS A 245 24.20 -15.90 10.06
CA LYS A 245 24.62 -17.30 10.21
C LYS A 245 24.59 -18.08 8.88
N LYS A 246 23.84 -17.59 7.90
CA LYS A 246 23.58 -18.28 6.63
C LYS A 246 24.21 -17.60 5.42
N LEU A 247 24.71 -16.37 5.58
CA LEU A 247 25.32 -15.57 4.53
C LEU A 247 26.84 -15.64 4.58
N LEU A 248 27.47 -15.65 3.41
CA LEU A 248 28.95 -15.61 3.26
C LEU A 248 29.56 -14.32 3.85
N LYS A 249 28.85 -13.20 3.68
CA LYS A 249 29.27 -11.91 4.24
C LYS A 249 28.26 -11.48 5.32
N LYS A 250 28.74 -10.81 6.36
CA LYS A 250 27.86 -10.29 7.40
C LYS A 250 27.17 -9.01 6.95
N ILE A 251 25.88 -8.90 7.26
CA ILE A 251 25.11 -7.65 7.15
C ILE A 251 25.67 -6.68 8.19
N LYS A 252 26.24 -5.56 7.75
CA LYS A 252 26.80 -4.52 8.62
C LYS A 252 25.70 -3.58 9.08
N VAL A 253 25.48 -3.45 10.40
CA VAL A 253 24.41 -2.62 10.97
C VAL A 253 24.99 -1.58 11.91
N LYS A 254 24.51 -0.33 11.79
CA LYS A 254 24.69 0.74 12.77
C LYS A 254 23.33 1.06 13.41
N TYR A 255 23.19 0.79 14.70
CA TYR A 255 22.02 1.19 15.47
C TYR A 255 22.18 2.64 15.94
N LEU A 256 21.07 3.42 15.84
CA LEU A 256 21.07 4.84 16.20
C LEU A 256 20.65 5.07 17.64
N SER A 257 19.88 4.15 18.23
CA SER A 257 19.45 4.20 19.64
C SER A 257 19.22 2.80 20.23
N SER A 258 19.09 2.73 21.54
CA SER A 258 18.70 1.52 22.29
C SER A 258 17.23 1.53 22.73
N TYR A 259 16.48 2.61 22.49
CA TYR A 259 15.10 2.72 22.92
C TYR A 259 14.21 1.66 22.26
N LYS A 260 13.26 1.12 23.03
CA LYS A 260 12.25 0.20 22.53
C LYS A 260 11.22 0.98 21.72
N ILE A 261 11.18 0.77 20.42
CA ILE A 261 10.11 1.28 19.56
C ILE A 261 9.06 0.17 19.49
N ILE A 262 7.98 0.34 20.23
CA ILE A 262 6.82 -0.54 20.17
C ILE A 262 5.84 0.11 19.21
N ASN A 263 5.65 -0.49 18.04
CA ASN A 263 4.51 -0.21 17.20
C ASN A 263 3.27 -0.92 17.79
N SER A 264 2.80 -0.45 18.94
CA SER A 264 1.56 -0.90 19.55
C SER A 264 0.39 -0.24 18.83
N GLY A 265 0.08 -0.73 17.63
CA GLY A 265 -1.07 -0.23 16.90
C GLY A 265 -2.39 -0.58 17.59
N LYS A 266 -3.45 0.19 17.27
CA LYS A 266 -4.84 -0.06 17.64
C LYS A 266 -5.14 -1.56 17.53
N LYS A 267 -5.90 -2.12 18.47
CA LYS A 267 -6.49 -3.47 18.37
C LYS A 267 -7.55 -3.51 17.27
N LEU A 268 -7.11 -3.29 16.03
CA LEU A 268 -7.97 -3.44 14.86
C LEU A 268 -8.26 -4.91 14.61
N LYS A 269 -9.45 -5.18 14.11
CA LYS A 269 -9.84 -6.51 13.66
C LYS A 269 -8.92 -6.93 12.50
N ASN A 270 -8.31 -8.10 12.62
CA ASN A 270 -7.56 -8.67 11.51
C ASN A 270 -8.52 -8.99 10.35
N PHE A 271 -8.01 -8.90 9.13
CA PHE A 271 -8.74 -9.34 7.96
C PHE A 271 -9.11 -10.84 8.11
N PRO A 272 -10.35 -11.24 7.81
CA PRO A 272 -10.80 -12.64 7.97
C PRO A 272 -9.91 -13.60 7.18
N ASN A 273 -9.51 -14.69 7.83
CA ASN A 273 -8.69 -15.76 7.22
C ASN A 273 -7.39 -15.26 6.58
N PHE A 274 -6.86 -14.11 7.04
CA PHE A 274 -5.56 -13.64 6.57
C PHE A 274 -4.46 -14.56 7.10
N ASN A 275 -3.69 -15.11 6.19
CA ASN A 275 -2.49 -15.89 6.48
C ASN A 275 -1.42 -15.59 5.43
N ASP A 276 -0.32 -14.99 5.86
CA ASP A 276 0.85 -14.79 5.02
C ASP A 276 1.75 -16.04 5.14
N LYS A 277 1.68 -16.88 4.13
CA LYS A 277 2.50 -18.10 4.05
C LYS A 277 3.95 -17.85 3.63
N LYS A 278 4.32 -16.60 3.32
CA LYS A 278 5.66 -16.26 2.85
C LYS A 278 6.62 -16.06 4.02
N ASN A 279 7.75 -16.73 3.97
CA ASN A 279 8.80 -16.58 4.96
C ASN A 279 9.72 -15.42 4.55
N LEU A 280 9.83 -14.41 5.40
CA LEU A 280 10.66 -13.22 5.14
C LEU A 280 12.16 -13.56 5.07
N GLU A 281 12.65 -14.43 5.92
CA GLU A 281 14.06 -14.83 5.94
C GLU A 281 14.45 -15.56 4.66
N GLU A 282 13.66 -16.52 4.24
CA GLU A 282 13.85 -17.23 2.95
C GLU A 282 13.80 -16.28 1.76
N PHE A 283 12.86 -15.33 1.77
CA PHE A 283 12.79 -14.29 0.74
C PHE A 283 14.08 -13.47 0.67
N LEU A 284 14.61 -13.03 1.82
CA LEU A 284 15.85 -12.26 1.90
C LEU A 284 17.05 -13.06 1.41
N LEU A 285 17.21 -14.31 1.86
CA LEU A 285 18.29 -15.20 1.41
C LEU A 285 18.26 -15.41 -0.10
N LYS A 286 17.06 -15.69 -0.67
CA LYS A 286 16.89 -15.84 -2.11
C LYS A 286 17.25 -14.58 -2.90
N LYS A 287 17.06 -13.37 -2.31
CA LYS A 287 17.38 -12.09 -2.98
C LYS A 287 18.83 -11.69 -2.84
N ILE A 288 19.46 -12.09 -1.77
CA ILE A 288 20.85 -11.77 -1.45
C ILE A 288 21.83 -12.71 -2.17
N ASN A 289 21.45 -13.98 -2.34
CA ASN A 289 22.30 -15.01 -2.99
C ASN A 289 22.12 -15.08 -4.52
N LYS A 290 21.35 -14.17 -5.11
CA LYS A 290 21.24 -13.97 -6.57
C LYS A 290 22.27 -12.97 -7.07
#